data_4907b849b93b7d9658ebbd50f7aa0867
#
_entry.id   4907b849b93b7d9658ebbd50f7aa0867
#
_cell.length_a   1.000
_cell.length_b   1.000
_cell.length_c   1.000
_cell.angle_alpha   90.00
_cell.angle_beta   90.00
_cell.angle_gamma   90.00
#
_symmetry.space_group_name_H-M   'P 1'
#
loop_
_entity.id
_entity.type
_entity.pdbx_description
1 polymer ?
#
loop_
_entity_poly.entity_id
_entity_poly.type
_entity_poly.pdbx_seq_one_letter_code
_entity_poly.pdbx_strand_id
1 'polypeptide(L)'
;LLSAREFDLVITMARVGEMDVKAFGTEAKLVIEGLPVVMLSHNTRELATLSAGDGIDRIFVWTGDSRILLSICKLIEDERNVENDVRDGDVQVILLVEDSRRFYSAYLPLLYTQLVNQTTRLMGEGGNLHEKLLRLRARAKILLASDMNSAKSVIDRYHNNIIGIFTDGKFPNQGGQRDTAGLELVRYAQEGHRYMPILFQSKNLELK
;
A
#
# COMPACT_ATOMS: atom_id res chain seq x y z
N LEU A 1 -19.47 -8.70 18.28
CA LEU A 1 -19.79 -7.63 17.33
C LEU A 1 -19.47 -8.10 15.90
N LEU A 2 -18.32 -8.71 15.66
CA LEU A 2 -17.91 -9.24 14.33
C LEU A 2 -18.86 -10.35 13.83
N SER A 3 -19.42 -11.17 14.70
CA SER A 3 -20.38 -12.22 14.35
C SER A 3 -21.78 -11.69 13.96
N ALA A 4 -22.06 -10.43 14.22
CA ALA A 4 -23.40 -9.85 14.01
C ALA A 4 -23.45 -8.87 12.81
N ARG A 5 -22.33 -8.54 12.19
CA ARG A 5 -22.22 -7.60 11.07
C ARG A 5 -21.08 -8.01 10.14
N GLU A 6 -21.22 -7.66 8.87
CA GLU A 6 -20.14 -7.76 7.89
C GLU A 6 -19.21 -6.56 8.01
N PHE A 7 -17.92 -6.82 7.96
CA PHE A 7 -16.86 -5.81 7.96
C PHE A 7 -15.85 -6.14 6.88
N ASP A 8 -15.38 -5.12 6.18
CA ASP A 8 -14.39 -5.24 5.11
C ASP A 8 -12.96 -4.96 5.59
N LEU A 9 -12.81 -4.34 6.75
CA LEU A 9 -11.53 -3.95 7.31
C LEU A 9 -11.66 -3.71 8.82
N VAL A 10 -10.65 -4.12 9.56
CA VAL A 10 -10.47 -3.73 10.96
C VAL A 10 -9.21 -2.88 11.09
N ILE A 11 -9.35 -1.70 11.67
CA ILE A 11 -8.22 -0.86 12.09
C ILE A 11 -8.21 -0.86 13.63
N THR A 12 -7.09 -1.28 14.21
CA THR A 12 -6.97 -1.46 15.67
C THR A 12 -5.66 -0.88 16.19
N MET A 13 -5.56 -0.72 17.49
CA MET A 13 -4.33 -0.37 18.21
C MET A 13 -3.62 -1.64 18.71
N ALA A 14 -2.47 -1.49 19.35
CA ALA A 14 -1.68 -2.61 19.88
C ALA A 14 -2.42 -3.46 20.94
N ARG A 15 -3.45 -2.90 21.58
CA ARG A 15 -4.29 -3.60 22.55
C ARG A 15 -5.76 -3.31 22.31
N VAL A 16 -6.58 -4.34 22.40
CA VAL A 16 -8.04 -4.27 22.30
C VAL A 16 -8.63 -4.76 23.64
N GLY A 17 -8.89 -3.83 24.55
CA GLY A 17 -9.21 -4.17 25.93
C GLY A 17 -8.04 -4.86 26.61
N GLU A 18 -8.26 -6.08 27.12
CA GLU A 18 -7.23 -6.91 27.76
C GLU A 18 -6.48 -7.80 26.74
N MET A 19 -6.98 -7.90 25.52
CA MET A 19 -6.45 -8.79 24.47
C MET A 19 -5.30 -8.13 23.71
N ASP A 20 -4.25 -8.91 23.45
CA ASP A 20 -3.19 -8.52 22.52
C ASP A 20 -3.71 -8.48 21.09
N VAL A 21 -3.20 -7.57 20.28
CA VAL A 21 -3.66 -7.34 18.90
C VAL A 21 -3.49 -8.57 17.99
N LYS A 22 -2.46 -9.39 18.21
CA LYS A 22 -2.26 -10.63 17.43
C LYS A 22 -3.35 -11.66 17.73
N ALA A 23 -3.63 -11.88 19.02
CA ALA A 23 -4.72 -12.75 19.44
C ALA A 23 -6.06 -12.27 18.89
N PHE A 24 -6.33 -10.97 19.02
CA PHE A 24 -7.52 -10.34 18.45
C PHE A 24 -7.62 -10.54 16.93
N GLY A 25 -6.54 -10.29 16.20
CA GLY A 25 -6.51 -10.44 14.74
C GLY A 25 -6.74 -11.88 14.30
N THR A 26 -6.15 -12.85 15.01
CA THR A 26 -6.37 -14.28 14.75
C THR A 26 -7.84 -14.66 14.97
N GLU A 27 -8.43 -14.26 16.09
CA GLU A 27 -9.85 -14.51 16.36
C GLU A 27 -10.78 -13.81 15.35
N ALA A 28 -10.46 -12.56 14.96
CA ALA A 28 -11.25 -11.83 13.97
C ALA A 28 -11.28 -12.55 12.61
N LYS A 29 -10.16 -13.13 12.18
CA LYS A 29 -10.05 -13.90 10.93
C LYS A 29 -10.72 -15.27 11.00
N LEU A 30 -10.85 -15.85 12.19
CA LEU A 30 -11.66 -17.07 12.38
C LEU A 30 -13.15 -16.79 12.23
N VAL A 31 -13.60 -15.59 12.56
CA VAL A 31 -15.01 -15.19 12.42
C VAL A 31 -15.34 -14.77 10.99
N ILE A 32 -14.44 -14.00 10.34
CA ILE A 32 -14.60 -13.52 8.98
C ILE A 32 -13.32 -13.87 8.20
N GLU A 33 -13.43 -14.88 7.34
CA GLU A 33 -12.32 -15.31 6.50
C GLU A 33 -11.83 -14.19 5.59
N GLY A 34 -10.51 -14.00 5.52
CA GLY A 34 -9.91 -12.96 4.67
C GLY A 34 -10.13 -11.51 5.14
N LEU A 35 -10.64 -11.30 6.37
CA LEU A 35 -10.78 -9.95 6.93
C LEU A 35 -9.42 -9.31 7.14
N PRO A 36 -9.10 -8.17 6.48
CA PRO A 36 -7.87 -7.45 6.74
C PRO A 36 -7.89 -6.84 8.15
N VAL A 37 -6.82 -7.08 8.88
CA VAL A 37 -6.58 -6.50 10.20
C VAL A 37 -5.35 -5.62 10.14
N VAL A 38 -5.53 -4.32 10.28
CA VAL A 38 -4.48 -3.31 10.24
C VAL A 38 -4.26 -2.74 11.62
N MET A 39 -3.02 -2.77 12.09
CA MET A 39 -2.64 -2.13 13.35
C MET A 39 -2.15 -0.71 13.09
N LEU A 40 -2.66 0.24 13.88
CA LEU A 40 -2.20 1.63 13.90
C LEU A 40 -1.45 1.88 15.23
N SER A 41 -0.12 2.04 15.15
CA SER A 41 0.73 2.26 16.32
C SER A 41 1.01 3.75 16.52
N HIS A 42 0.95 4.19 17.77
CA HIS A 42 1.37 5.54 18.17
C HIS A 42 2.82 5.59 18.65
N ASN A 43 3.45 4.42 18.86
CA ASN A 43 4.75 4.34 19.49
C ASN A 43 5.74 3.55 18.65
N THR A 44 6.84 4.18 18.28
CA THR A 44 7.92 3.53 17.52
C THR A 44 8.59 2.37 18.28
N ARG A 45 8.50 2.32 19.61
CA ARG A 45 9.01 1.18 20.40
C ARG A 45 8.18 -0.08 20.20
N GLU A 46 6.85 0.06 20.04
CA GLU A 46 5.97 -1.08 19.73
C GLU A 46 6.31 -1.69 18.38
N LEU A 47 6.78 -0.87 17.43
CA LEU A 47 7.15 -1.35 16.09
C LEU A 47 8.34 -2.30 16.10
N ALA A 48 9.23 -2.18 17.08
CA ALA A 48 10.41 -3.06 17.19
C ALA A 48 10.05 -4.48 17.66
N THR A 49 8.92 -4.62 18.37
CA THR A 49 8.48 -5.89 18.96
C THR A 49 7.37 -6.57 18.17
N LEU A 50 6.66 -5.82 17.31
CA LEU A 50 5.54 -6.31 16.53
C LEU A 50 5.94 -6.45 15.05
N SER A 51 5.69 -7.62 14.48
CA SER A 51 5.80 -7.88 13.05
C SER A 51 4.40 -8.09 12.44
N ALA A 52 4.25 -7.79 11.16
CA ALA A 52 3.10 -8.30 10.40
C ALA A 52 3.16 -9.83 10.37
N GLY A 53 2.01 -10.46 10.33
CA GLY A 53 1.83 -11.89 10.56
C GLY A 53 1.04 -12.12 11.86
N ASP A 54 0.75 -13.39 12.18
CA ASP A 54 0.00 -13.76 13.40
C ASP A 54 -1.30 -12.97 13.57
N GLY A 55 -2.12 -12.91 12.51
CA GLY A 55 -3.42 -12.21 12.54
C GLY A 55 -3.38 -10.73 12.12
N ILE A 56 -2.20 -10.11 11.95
CA ILE A 56 -2.06 -8.71 11.51
C ILE A 56 -1.52 -8.69 10.08
N ASP A 57 -2.22 -8.05 9.16
CA ASP A 57 -1.79 -7.95 7.76
C ASP A 57 -0.81 -6.80 7.54
N ARG A 58 -1.07 -5.63 8.15
CA ARG A 58 -0.22 -4.44 8.02
C ARG A 58 -0.15 -3.64 9.30
N ILE A 59 0.94 -2.92 9.47
CA ILE A 59 1.17 -2.04 10.63
C ILE A 59 1.50 -0.65 10.12
N PHE A 60 0.73 0.34 10.56
CA PHE A 60 0.95 1.75 10.25
C PHE A 60 1.37 2.54 11.48
N VAL A 61 2.00 3.69 11.26
CA VAL A 61 2.41 4.62 12.32
C VAL A 61 1.53 5.86 12.28
N TRP A 62 0.89 6.14 13.40
CA TRP A 62 0.15 7.38 13.57
C TRP A 62 1.11 8.55 13.82
N THR A 63 1.09 9.53 12.92
CA THR A 63 1.92 10.74 13.00
C THR A 63 1.12 12.01 13.30
N GLY A 64 -0.13 11.87 13.73
CA GLY A 64 -1.05 13.00 13.96
C GLY A 64 -1.87 13.41 12.74
N ASP A 65 -1.68 12.77 11.60
CA ASP A 65 -2.39 13.06 10.35
C ASP A 65 -3.55 12.08 10.14
N SER A 66 -4.79 12.57 10.27
CA SER A 66 -5.99 11.75 10.11
C SER A 66 -6.19 11.19 8.69
N ARG A 67 -5.53 11.75 7.68
CA ARG A 67 -5.56 11.24 6.30
C ARG A 67 -5.02 9.81 6.18
N ILE A 68 -4.25 9.36 7.18
CA ILE A 68 -3.77 7.96 7.23
C ILE A 68 -4.92 6.96 7.26
N LEU A 69 -6.04 7.27 7.91
CA LEU A 69 -7.20 6.37 7.96
C LEU A 69 -7.79 6.17 6.56
N LEU A 70 -7.96 7.25 5.81
CA LEU A 70 -8.38 7.15 4.41
C LEU A 70 -7.37 6.35 3.58
N SER A 71 -6.08 6.58 3.80
CA SER A 71 -5.01 5.89 3.07
C SER A 71 -5.00 4.39 3.34
N ILE A 72 -5.23 3.97 4.58
CA ILE A 72 -5.36 2.56 4.94
C ILE A 72 -6.56 1.93 4.22
N CYS A 73 -7.74 2.57 4.30
CA CYS A 73 -8.93 2.08 3.59
C CYS A 73 -8.69 1.96 2.09
N LYS A 74 -8.08 2.98 1.47
CA LYS A 74 -7.81 2.99 0.03
C LYS A 74 -6.75 1.99 -0.38
N LEU A 75 -5.71 1.76 0.43
CA LEU A 75 -4.70 0.75 0.13
C LEU A 75 -5.30 -0.66 0.14
N ILE A 76 -6.09 -0.99 1.15
CA ILE A 76 -6.78 -2.29 1.22
C ILE A 76 -7.79 -2.47 0.07
N GLU A 77 -8.53 -1.40 -0.27
CA GLU A 77 -9.42 -1.39 -1.42
C GLU A 77 -8.65 -1.64 -2.74
N ASP A 78 -7.52 -0.95 -2.93
CA ASP A 78 -6.69 -1.09 -4.12
C ASP A 78 -6.11 -2.51 -4.23
N GLU A 79 -5.56 -3.06 -3.15
CA GLU A 79 -5.02 -4.43 -3.12
C GLU A 79 -6.07 -5.50 -3.43
N ARG A 80 -7.31 -5.31 -2.96
CA ARG A 80 -8.41 -6.26 -3.21
C ARG A 80 -8.97 -6.19 -4.63
N ASN A 81 -8.99 -4.99 -5.20
CA ASN A 81 -9.72 -4.76 -6.45
C ASN A 81 -8.80 -4.65 -7.69
N VAL A 82 -7.48 -4.46 -7.51
CA VAL A 82 -6.56 -4.19 -8.62
C VAL A 82 -6.66 -5.20 -9.75
N GLU A 83 -6.80 -6.48 -9.45
CA GLU A 83 -6.88 -7.52 -10.46
C GLU A 83 -8.10 -7.37 -11.37
N ASN A 84 -9.26 -7.13 -10.76
CA ASN A 84 -10.50 -6.91 -11.51
C ASN A 84 -10.48 -5.56 -12.23
N ASP A 85 -10.02 -4.50 -11.54
CA ASP A 85 -10.01 -3.15 -12.10
C ASP A 85 -9.02 -3.00 -13.27
N VAL A 86 -7.88 -3.69 -13.22
CA VAL A 86 -6.93 -3.75 -14.34
C VAL A 86 -7.51 -4.56 -15.49
N ARG A 87 -8.04 -5.76 -15.21
CA ARG A 87 -8.59 -6.63 -16.27
C ARG A 87 -9.79 -6.01 -16.98
N ASP A 88 -10.72 -5.44 -16.22
CA ASP A 88 -12.02 -5.01 -16.74
C ASP A 88 -12.03 -3.51 -17.11
N GLY A 89 -11.15 -2.70 -16.52
CA GLY A 89 -11.13 -1.25 -16.68
C GLY A 89 -9.82 -0.66 -17.17
N ASP A 90 -8.79 -1.49 -17.45
CA ASP A 90 -7.45 -1.05 -17.84
C ASP A 90 -6.89 0.02 -16.88
N VAL A 91 -7.17 -0.14 -15.59
CA VAL A 91 -6.84 0.85 -14.55
C VAL A 91 -5.34 0.88 -14.33
N GLN A 92 -4.79 2.08 -14.20
CA GLN A 92 -3.38 2.32 -13.98
C GLN A 92 -2.94 1.96 -12.55
N VAL A 93 -1.67 1.57 -12.40
CA VAL A 93 -1.07 1.15 -11.14
C VAL A 93 0.16 2.01 -10.84
N ILE A 94 0.31 2.41 -9.60
CA ILE A 94 1.51 3.02 -9.03
C ILE A 94 2.09 2.01 -8.03
N LEU A 95 3.34 1.63 -8.21
CA LEU A 95 4.03 0.76 -7.26
C LEU A 95 4.86 1.61 -6.28
N LEU A 96 4.57 1.46 -4.99
CA LEU A 96 5.38 2.02 -3.90
C LEU A 96 6.18 0.90 -3.26
N VAL A 97 7.53 0.98 -3.28
CA VAL A 97 8.43 0.00 -2.65
C VAL A 97 9.11 0.64 -1.46
N GLU A 98 8.66 0.25 -0.27
CA GLU A 98 9.12 0.83 1.00
C GLU A 98 8.87 -0.17 2.14
N ASP A 99 9.91 -0.58 2.85
CA ASP A 99 9.83 -1.50 3.99
C ASP A 99 9.65 -0.78 5.33
N SER A 100 10.02 0.49 5.41
CA SER A 100 9.89 1.28 6.61
C SER A 100 8.44 1.69 6.87
N ARG A 101 7.85 1.13 7.93
CA ARG A 101 6.49 1.46 8.39
C ARG A 101 6.28 2.96 8.58
N ARG A 102 7.29 3.67 9.06
CA ARG A 102 7.26 5.10 9.27
C ARG A 102 7.15 5.85 7.94
N PHE A 103 7.92 5.43 6.93
CA PHE A 103 7.96 6.15 5.66
C PHE A 103 6.72 5.87 4.80
N TYR A 104 6.31 4.61 4.62
CA TYR A 104 5.07 4.39 3.86
C TYR A 104 3.83 4.98 4.56
N SER A 105 3.80 5.03 5.92
CA SER A 105 2.73 5.71 6.64
C SER A 105 2.71 7.22 6.41
N ALA A 106 3.84 7.83 6.09
CA ALA A 106 3.92 9.25 5.73
C ALA A 106 3.62 9.49 4.23
N TYR A 107 4.07 8.60 3.33
CA TYR A 107 3.91 8.79 1.89
C TYR A 107 2.50 8.50 1.40
N LEU A 108 1.85 7.45 1.88
CA LEU A 108 0.53 7.05 1.41
C LEU A 108 -0.53 8.16 1.57
N PRO A 109 -0.61 8.90 2.71
CA PRO A 109 -1.53 10.03 2.83
C PRO A 109 -1.29 11.13 1.80
N LEU A 110 -0.04 11.39 1.44
CA LEU A 110 0.30 12.38 0.42
C LEU A 110 -0.11 11.89 -0.97
N LEU A 111 0.25 10.66 -1.32
CA LEU A 111 -0.07 10.07 -2.63
C LEU A 111 -1.58 9.98 -2.83
N TYR A 112 -2.33 9.43 -1.86
CA TYR A 112 -3.79 9.34 -1.97
C TYR A 112 -4.46 10.70 -2.01
N THR A 113 -3.96 11.70 -1.26
CA THR A 113 -4.48 13.07 -1.33
C THR A 113 -4.34 13.62 -2.75
N GLN A 114 -3.18 13.43 -3.39
CA GLN A 114 -2.96 13.91 -4.76
C GLN A 114 -3.85 13.17 -5.77
N LEU A 115 -3.96 11.85 -5.66
CA LEU A 115 -4.84 11.07 -6.54
C LEU A 115 -6.31 11.47 -6.40
N VAL A 116 -6.80 11.66 -5.18
CA VAL A 116 -8.19 12.10 -4.94
C VAL A 116 -8.40 13.51 -5.49
N ASN A 117 -7.48 14.44 -5.26
CA ASN A 117 -7.58 15.79 -5.78
C ASN A 117 -7.58 15.80 -7.31
N GLN A 118 -6.72 15.01 -7.95
CA GLN A 118 -6.69 14.87 -9.41
C GLN A 118 -8.01 14.31 -9.95
N THR A 119 -8.52 13.24 -9.34
CA THR A 119 -9.79 12.62 -9.73
C THR A 119 -10.95 13.61 -9.57
N THR A 120 -10.98 14.37 -8.47
CA THR A 120 -12.02 15.39 -8.21
C THR A 120 -11.99 16.50 -9.27
N ARG A 121 -10.80 16.95 -9.68
CA ARG A 121 -10.66 17.94 -10.76
C ARG A 121 -11.22 17.40 -12.08
N LEU A 122 -10.87 16.17 -12.45
CA LEU A 122 -11.39 15.52 -13.66
C LEU A 122 -12.90 15.30 -13.61
N MET A 123 -13.48 15.07 -12.42
CA MET A 123 -14.94 14.97 -12.26
C MET A 123 -15.65 16.31 -12.46
N GLY A 124 -15.01 17.43 -12.11
CA GLY A 124 -15.56 18.77 -12.37
C GLY A 124 -15.80 19.06 -13.85
N GLU A 125 -15.05 18.40 -14.73
CA GLU A 125 -15.14 18.51 -16.18
C GLU A 125 -16.12 17.52 -16.82
N GLY A 126 -16.67 16.56 -16.06
CA GLY A 126 -17.60 15.54 -16.55
C GLY A 126 -19.04 16.00 -16.60
N GLY A 127 -19.73 15.72 -17.71
CA GLY A 127 -21.09 16.20 -17.97
C GLY A 127 -22.19 15.51 -17.16
N ASN A 128 -22.08 14.19 -16.90
CA ASN A 128 -23.14 13.42 -16.24
C ASN A 128 -22.61 12.55 -15.07
N LEU A 129 -23.55 12.06 -14.23
CA LEU A 129 -23.22 11.25 -13.04
C LEU A 129 -22.51 9.94 -13.41
N HIS A 130 -22.90 9.31 -14.52
CA HIS A 130 -22.31 8.05 -14.97
C HIS A 130 -20.83 8.21 -15.34
N GLU A 131 -20.48 9.25 -16.09
CA GLU A 131 -19.09 9.59 -16.41
C GLU A 131 -18.27 9.89 -15.16
N LYS A 132 -18.85 10.60 -14.19
CA LYS A 132 -18.20 10.88 -12.91
C LYS A 132 -17.88 9.61 -12.14
N LEU A 133 -18.79 8.66 -12.08
CA LEU A 133 -18.59 7.36 -11.43
C LEU A 133 -17.53 6.51 -12.14
N LEU A 134 -17.52 6.52 -13.48
CA LEU A 134 -16.49 5.83 -14.26
C LEU A 134 -15.09 6.41 -13.98
N ARG A 135 -14.96 7.73 -13.93
CA ARG A 135 -13.70 8.42 -13.62
C ARG A 135 -13.22 8.13 -12.19
N LEU A 136 -14.13 8.01 -11.22
CA LEU A 136 -13.79 7.59 -9.86
C LEU A 136 -13.20 6.17 -9.81
N ARG A 137 -13.79 5.25 -10.58
CA ARG A 137 -13.30 3.86 -10.69
C ARG A 137 -11.97 3.78 -11.43
N ALA A 138 -11.76 4.64 -12.43
CA ALA A 138 -10.52 4.72 -13.22
C ALA A 138 -9.34 5.38 -12.49
N ARG A 139 -9.48 5.74 -11.22
CA ARG A 139 -8.39 6.23 -10.38
C ARG A 139 -7.23 5.21 -10.35
N ALA A 140 -6.02 5.69 -10.55
CA ALA A 140 -4.83 4.83 -10.41
C ALA A 140 -4.79 4.15 -9.02
N LYS A 141 -4.44 2.87 -9.00
CA LYS A 141 -4.28 2.07 -7.78
C LYS A 141 -2.88 2.22 -7.23
N ILE A 142 -2.74 2.23 -5.91
CA ILE A 142 -1.43 2.17 -5.28
C ILE A 142 -1.24 0.77 -4.70
N LEU A 143 -0.15 0.11 -5.10
CA LEU A 143 0.27 -1.17 -4.51
C LEU A 143 1.54 -0.94 -3.71
N LEU A 144 1.56 -1.44 -2.47
CA LEU A 144 2.69 -1.33 -1.56
C LEU A 144 3.43 -2.65 -1.48
N ALA A 145 4.72 -2.65 -1.87
CA ALA A 145 5.64 -3.75 -1.68
C ALA A 145 6.67 -3.40 -0.60
N SER A 146 7.02 -4.35 0.25
CA SER A 146 7.99 -4.17 1.33
C SER A 146 9.30 -4.95 1.13
N ASP A 147 9.42 -5.67 0.03
CA ASP A 147 10.58 -6.48 -0.32
C ASP A 147 10.70 -6.66 -1.84
N MET A 148 11.86 -7.19 -2.28
CA MET A 148 12.18 -7.39 -3.69
C MET A 148 11.23 -8.36 -4.39
N ASN A 149 10.80 -9.44 -3.72
CA ASN A 149 9.97 -10.46 -4.36
C ASN A 149 8.56 -9.94 -4.60
N SER A 150 7.98 -9.26 -3.60
CA SER A 150 6.68 -8.62 -3.73
C SER A 150 6.69 -7.52 -4.80
N ALA A 151 7.76 -6.70 -4.85
CA ALA A 151 7.91 -5.67 -5.87
C ALA A 151 7.98 -6.26 -7.30
N LYS A 152 8.80 -7.29 -7.52
CA LYS A 152 8.90 -7.99 -8.80
C LYS A 152 7.58 -8.64 -9.21
N SER A 153 6.89 -9.29 -8.27
CA SER A 153 5.58 -9.90 -8.53
C SER A 153 4.55 -8.89 -9.04
N VAL A 154 4.54 -7.68 -8.49
CA VAL A 154 3.68 -6.60 -8.96
C VAL A 154 4.10 -6.12 -10.35
N ILE A 155 5.40 -5.95 -10.60
CA ILE A 155 5.92 -5.54 -11.92
C ILE A 155 5.54 -6.57 -12.97
N ASP A 156 5.79 -7.86 -12.73
CA ASP A 156 5.51 -8.93 -13.69
C ASP A 156 4.02 -9.04 -14.02
N ARG A 157 3.16 -8.85 -12.99
CA ARG A 157 1.73 -9.00 -13.14
C ARG A 157 1.06 -7.81 -13.82
N TYR A 158 1.52 -6.59 -13.55
CA TYR A 158 0.86 -5.36 -13.97
C TYR A 158 1.74 -4.48 -14.87
N HIS A 159 2.77 -5.03 -15.50
CA HIS A 159 3.76 -4.29 -16.30
C HIS A 159 3.16 -3.32 -17.33
N ASN A 160 2.04 -3.67 -17.96
CA ASN A 160 1.38 -2.81 -18.95
C ASN A 160 0.59 -1.65 -18.31
N ASN A 161 0.25 -1.77 -17.03
CA ASN A 161 -0.61 -0.82 -16.32
C ASN A 161 0.17 0.05 -15.34
N ILE A 162 1.44 -0.30 -15.04
CA ILE A 162 2.26 0.52 -14.14
C ILE A 162 2.66 1.81 -14.83
N ILE A 163 2.24 2.94 -14.25
CA ILE A 163 2.58 4.28 -14.73
C ILE A 163 3.74 4.93 -13.97
N GLY A 164 4.17 4.34 -12.88
CA GLY A 164 5.32 4.81 -12.11
C GLY A 164 5.65 3.92 -10.94
N ILE A 165 6.93 3.92 -10.58
CA ILE A 165 7.47 3.20 -9.43
C ILE A 165 8.13 4.22 -8.51
N PHE A 166 7.73 4.22 -7.22
CA PHE A 166 8.41 4.92 -6.15
C PHE A 166 9.19 3.88 -5.35
N THR A 167 10.50 3.99 -5.29
CA THR A 167 11.31 2.99 -4.58
C THR A 167 12.31 3.64 -3.64
N ASP A 168 12.39 3.09 -2.40
CA ASP A 168 13.54 3.34 -1.54
C ASP A 168 14.80 2.66 -2.11
N GLY A 169 15.96 3.16 -1.75
CA GLY A 169 17.26 2.58 -2.11
C GLY A 169 17.56 1.27 -1.38
N LYS A 170 16.96 1.08 -0.20
CA LYS A 170 17.30 0.01 0.73
C LYS A 170 16.05 -0.69 1.26
N PHE A 171 15.85 -1.92 0.87
CA PHE A 171 14.79 -2.77 1.39
C PHE A 171 15.20 -4.25 1.34
N PRO A 172 14.49 -5.17 2.02
CA PRO A 172 14.82 -6.58 2.07
C PRO A 172 14.88 -7.23 0.67
N ASN A 173 15.98 -7.93 0.42
CA ASN A 173 16.19 -8.79 -0.73
C ASN A 173 16.71 -10.14 -0.22
N GLN A 174 16.66 -11.19 -1.01
CA GLN A 174 17.03 -12.57 -0.66
C GLN A 174 18.20 -12.65 0.35
N GLY A 175 17.89 -12.93 1.63
CA GLY A 175 18.86 -13.11 2.71
C GLY A 175 19.23 -11.88 3.52
N GLY A 176 18.52 -10.74 3.41
CA GLY A 176 18.72 -9.56 4.24
C GLY A 176 18.46 -8.23 3.55
N GLN A 177 18.74 -7.15 4.28
CA GLN A 177 18.62 -5.79 3.72
C GLN A 177 19.86 -5.49 2.87
N ARG A 178 19.66 -5.10 1.60
CA ARG A 178 20.76 -4.71 0.70
C ARG A 178 20.70 -3.23 0.35
N ASP A 179 21.85 -2.57 0.45
CA ASP A 179 22.01 -1.16 0.12
C ASP A 179 21.75 -0.83 -1.37
N THR A 180 21.72 -1.84 -2.22
CA THR A 180 21.55 -1.72 -3.68
C THR A 180 20.20 -2.25 -4.18
N ALA A 181 19.30 -2.67 -3.28
CA ALA A 181 18.05 -3.31 -3.68
C ALA A 181 17.20 -2.42 -4.60
N GLY A 182 17.11 -1.13 -4.30
CA GLY A 182 16.40 -0.18 -5.15
C GLY A 182 17.00 -0.07 -6.56
N LEU A 183 18.33 -0.06 -6.69
CA LEU A 183 19.00 -0.03 -8.01
C LEU A 183 18.80 -1.35 -8.79
N GLU A 184 18.81 -2.47 -8.10
CA GLU A 184 18.51 -3.77 -8.71
C GLU A 184 17.07 -3.81 -9.22
N LEU A 185 16.13 -3.25 -8.47
CA LEU A 185 14.72 -3.14 -8.88
C LEU A 185 14.55 -2.21 -10.09
N VAL A 186 15.25 -1.06 -10.10
CA VAL A 186 15.24 -0.13 -11.24
C VAL A 186 15.70 -0.84 -12.51
N ARG A 187 16.82 -1.58 -12.46
CA ARG A 187 17.32 -2.35 -13.60
C ARG A 187 16.30 -3.38 -14.06
N TYR A 188 15.74 -4.14 -13.12
CA TYR A 188 14.73 -5.14 -13.42
C TYR A 188 13.51 -4.54 -14.13
N ALA A 189 12.99 -3.44 -13.62
CA ALA A 189 11.84 -2.76 -14.22
C ALA A 189 12.16 -2.21 -15.63
N GLN A 190 13.38 -1.71 -15.84
CA GLN A 190 13.81 -1.16 -17.13
C GLN A 190 14.15 -2.22 -18.18
N GLU A 191 14.50 -3.44 -17.79
CA GLU A 191 14.69 -4.56 -18.73
C GLU A 191 13.39 -4.88 -19.47
N GLY A 192 12.23 -4.80 -18.76
CA GLY A 192 10.91 -4.99 -19.38
C GLY A 192 10.34 -3.73 -20.03
N HIS A 193 10.60 -2.55 -19.43
CA HIS A 193 10.00 -1.27 -19.84
C HIS A 193 10.99 -0.12 -19.72
N ARG A 194 11.75 0.13 -20.78
CA ARG A 194 12.85 1.12 -20.83
C ARG A 194 12.45 2.55 -20.44
N TYR A 195 11.20 2.92 -20.58
CA TYR A 195 10.70 4.29 -20.33
C TYR A 195 9.79 4.39 -19.11
N MET A 196 9.78 3.38 -18.23
CA MET A 196 8.97 3.44 -17.02
C MET A 196 9.46 4.57 -16.09
N PRO A 197 8.60 5.50 -15.67
CA PRO A 197 8.97 6.53 -14.72
C PRO A 197 9.29 5.90 -13.35
N ILE A 198 10.49 6.16 -12.84
CA ILE A 198 10.93 5.66 -11.54
C ILE A 198 11.41 6.82 -10.70
N LEU A 199 10.79 7.04 -9.53
CA LEU A 199 11.28 7.92 -8.50
C LEU A 199 12.08 7.12 -7.50
N PHE A 200 13.39 7.32 -7.51
CA PHE A 200 14.31 6.68 -6.59
C PHE A 200 14.59 7.59 -5.39
N GLN A 201 14.37 7.09 -4.18
CA GLN A 201 14.64 7.81 -2.95
C GLN A 201 15.78 7.11 -2.18
N SER A 202 16.77 7.89 -1.76
CA SER A 202 17.87 7.37 -0.94
C SER A 202 18.33 8.43 0.06
N LYS A 203 18.69 7.98 1.26
CA LYS A 203 19.32 8.85 2.26
C LYS A 203 20.79 9.15 1.95
N ASN A 204 21.46 8.30 1.18
CA ASN A 204 22.87 8.43 0.79
C ASN A 204 22.93 8.79 -0.69
N LEU A 205 23.21 10.05 -0.99
CA LEU A 205 23.40 10.57 -2.35
C LEU A 205 24.75 10.18 -3.00
N GLU A 206 25.56 9.36 -2.36
CA GLU A 206 26.79 8.82 -2.98
C GLU A 206 26.48 7.63 -3.89
N LEU A 207 25.74 7.91 -4.96
CA LEU A 207 25.73 7.04 -6.13
C LEU A 207 27.02 7.30 -6.93
N LYS A 208 28.08 6.54 -6.66
CA LYS A 208 29.25 6.45 -7.52
C LYS A 208 28.98 5.51 -8.67
#